data_1a3f933fac3b5e05aba26f4cf646adfa
#
_entry.id   1a3f933fac3b5e05aba26f4cf646adfa
#
_cell.length_a   1.000
_cell.length_b   1.000
_cell.length_c   1.000
_cell.angle_alpha   90.00
_cell.angle_beta   90.00
_cell.angle_gamma   90.00
#
_symmetry.space_group_name_H-M   'P 1'
#
loop_
_entity.id
_entity.type
_entity.pdbx_description
1 polymer ?
#
loop_
_entity_poly.entity_id
_entity_poly.type
_entity_poly.pdbx_seq_one_letter_code
_entity_poly.pdbx_strand_id
1 'polypeptide(L)'
;MTGGRTIGIDFGTKRVGLAIADPLNLFSQPVGTYSPDEVVDVLKRLKADEGLALIVIGWPFEEDGSEGKATERVQNYLNRLANLFPKTRFVKHDERYTTHQARAKVAQDIAVH
;
A
#
# COMPACT_ATOMS: atom_id res chain seq x y z
N MET A 1 20.47 -6.27 -10.54
CA MET A 1 19.22 -6.73 -9.97
C MET A 1 18.48 -5.60 -9.28
N THR A 2 17.25 -5.52 -9.54
CA THR A 2 16.47 -4.50 -8.90
C THR A 2 16.09 -4.97 -7.50
N GLY A 3 16.82 -4.53 -6.52
CA GLY A 3 16.40 -4.71 -5.16
C GLY A 3 15.29 -3.75 -4.85
N GLY A 4 14.60 -3.99 -3.82
CA GLY A 4 13.58 -3.09 -3.36
C GLY A 4 12.43 -3.85 -2.78
N ARG A 5 11.88 -3.28 -1.72
CA ARG A 5 10.76 -3.87 -1.01
C ARG A 5 9.45 -3.52 -1.68
N THR A 6 8.50 -4.41 -1.53
CA THR A 6 7.09 -4.12 -1.80
C THR A 6 6.42 -3.88 -0.46
N ILE A 7 5.74 -2.75 -0.36
CA ILE A 7 5.07 -2.34 0.88
C ILE A 7 3.57 -2.25 0.64
N GLY A 8 2.79 -2.86 1.53
CA GLY A 8 1.34 -2.71 1.54
C GLY A 8 0.96 -1.57 2.47
N ILE A 9 0.05 -0.72 2.02
CA ILE A 9 -0.46 0.40 2.80
C ILE A 9 -1.97 0.27 2.95
N ASP A 10 -2.42 0.31 4.20
CA ASP A 10 -3.83 0.35 4.53
C ASP A 10 -4.13 1.71 5.16
N PHE A 11 -4.74 2.60 4.38
CA PHE A 11 -4.95 3.99 4.81
C PHE A 11 -6.23 4.13 5.63
N GLY A 12 -6.06 4.47 6.89
CA GLY A 12 -7.16 4.89 7.75
C GLY A 12 -7.15 6.39 7.96
N THR A 13 -8.23 6.94 8.48
CA THR A 13 -8.35 8.39 8.68
C THR A 13 -7.36 8.93 9.70
N LYS A 14 -7.06 8.14 10.72
CA LYS A 14 -6.15 8.57 11.79
C LYS A 14 -4.83 7.83 11.75
N ARG A 15 -4.83 6.60 11.28
CA ARG A 15 -3.63 5.76 11.26
C ARG A 15 -3.52 5.03 9.94
N VAL A 16 -2.28 4.80 9.57
CA VAL A 16 -1.94 4.09 8.35
C VAL A 16 -1.19 2.82 8.72
N GLY A 17 -1.69 1.68 8.26
CA GLY A 17 -1.01 0.41 8.46
C GLY A 17 0.00 0.16 7.36
N LEU A 18 1.18 -0.30 7.75
CA LEU A 18 2.23 -0.71 6.81
C LEU A 18 2.59 -2.16 7.03
N ALA A 19 2.84 -2.85 5.94
CA ALA A 19 3.33 -4.21 5.98
C ALA A 19 4.34 -4.43 4.85
N ILE A 20 5.35 -5.26 5.13
CA ILE A 20 6.25 -5.73 4.08
C ILE A 20 5.54 -6.85 3.34
N ALA A 21 5.65 -6.84 2.04
CA ALA A 21 5.00 -7.82 1.20
C ALA A 21 6.02 -8.58 0.37
N ASP A 22 5.66 -9.79 -0.02
CA ASP A 22 6.39 -10.55 -1.01
C ASP A 22 5.38 -11.05 -2.06
N PRO A 23 5.84 -11.61 -3.19
CA PRO A 23 4.93 -12.03 -4.26
C PRO A 23 3.89 -13.07 -3.85
N LEU A 24 4.17 -13.84 -2.81
CA LEU A 24 3.28 -14.92 -2.38
C LEU A 24 2.36 -14.53 -1.25
N ASN A 25 2.72 -13.53 -0.48
CA ASN A 25 1.94 -13.16 0.70
C ASN A 25 2.09 -11.67 1.00
N LEU A 26 1.22 -10.87 0.41
CA LEU A 26 1.16 -9.45 0.72
C LEU A 26 0.73 -9.30 2.18
N PHE A 27 1.25 -8.34 2.88
CA PHE A 27 1.00 -8.13 4.31
C PHE A 27 1.50 -9.25 5.21
N SER A 28 2.50 -10.01 4.75
CA SER A 28 3.03 -11.12 5.52
C SER A 28 3.75 -10.69 6.79
N GLN A 29 4.36 -9.50 6.77
CA GLN A 29 5.13 -9.00 7.89
C GLN A 29 4.67 -7.58 8.24
N PRO A 30 3.78 -7.44 9.22
CA PRO A 30 3.36 -6.11 9.65
C PRO A 30 4.56 -5.29 10.14
N VAL A 31 4.67 -4.06 9.64
CA VAL A 31 5.69 -3.13 10.10
C VAL A 31 5.16 -2.32 11.28
N GLY A 32 3.90 -1.91 11.20
CA GLY A 32 3.26 -1.16 12.27
C GLY A 32 2.17 -0.25 11.74
N THR A 33 1.61 0.53 12.66
CA THR A 33 0.66 1.57 12.32
C THR A 33 1.24 2.91 12.72
N TYR A 34 1.04 3.91 11.87
CA TYR A 34 1.68 5.21 12.01
C TYR A 34 0.70 6.31 11.64
N SER A 35 1.00 7.53 12.02
CA SER A 35 0.30 8.68 11.46
C SER A 35 0.67 8.84 9.99
N PRO A 36 -0.16 9.52 9.19
CA PRO A 36 0.19 9.75 7.78
C PRO A 36 1.56 10.41 7.58
N ASP A 37 1.98 11.28 8.48
CA ASP A 37 3.29 11.94 8.36
C ASP A 37 4.42 11.01 8.77
N GLU A 38 4.23 10.20 9.80
CA GLU A 38 5.23 9.23 10.23
C GLU A 38 5.52 8.19 9.14
N VAL A 39 4.51 7.83 8.35
CA VAL A 39 4.68 6.88 7.25
C VAL A 39 5.74 7.37 6.27
N VAL A 40 5.74 8.67 5.98
CA VAL A 40 6.74 9.25 5.07
C VAL A 40 8.15 8.99 5.59
N ASP A 41 8.38 9.17 6.87
CA ASP A 41 9.69 8.93 7.47
C ASP A 41 10.08 7.45 7.42
N VAL A 42 9.13 6.56 7.70
CA VAL A 42 9.38 5.12 7.64
C VAL A 42 9.71 4.71 6.20
N LEU A 43 8.95 5.20 5.22
CA LEU A 43 9.20 4.87 3.82
C LEU A 43 10.55 5.41 3.33
N LYS A 44 10.94 6.60 3.78
CA LYS A 44 12.26 7.15 3.43
C LYS A 44 13.39 6.28 3.96
N ARG A 45 13.26 5.78 5.18
CA ARG A 45 14.25 4.88 5.76
C ARG A 45 14.31 3.54 5.02
N LEU A 46 13.15 2.97 4.70
CA LEU A 46 13.09 1.73 3.94
C LEU A 46 13.74 1.90 2.57
N LYS A 47 13.45 3.02 1.91
CA LYS A 47 14.05 3.31 0.61
C LYS A 47 15.57 3.40 0.69
N ALA A 48 16.09 4.06 1.73
CA ALA A 48 17.54 4.21 1.90
C ALA A 48 18.22 2.89 2.22
N ASP A 49 17.58 2.06 3.04
CA ASP A 49 18.20 0.83 3.54
C ASP A 49 18.05 -0.35 2.56
N GLU A 50 16.88 -0.49 1.96
CA GLU A 50 16.54 -1.69 1.18
C GLU A 50 15.98 -1.38 -0.21
N GLY A 51 15.68 -0.13 -0.49
CA GLY A 51 14.97 0.26 -1.71
C GLY A 51 13.48 0.11 -1.56
N LEU A 52 12.75 0.90 -2.31
CA LEU A 52 11.28 0.93 -2.29
C LEU A 52 10.78 0.82 -3.73
N ALA A 53 10.51 -0.41 -4.15
CA ALA A 53 10.18 -0.69 -5.54
C ALA A 53 8.70 -0.50 -5.85
N LEU A 54 7.83 -0.94 -4.95
CA LEU A 54 6.40 -0.99 -5.19
C LEU A 54 5.63 -0.71 -3.91
N ILE A 55 4.63 0.13 -4.01
CA ILE A 55 3.66 0.34 -2.94
C ILE A 55 2.29 -0.11 -3.44
N VAL A 56 1.68 -1.05 -2.72
CA VAL A 56 0.32 -1.49 -2.98
C VAL A 56 -0.56 -0.82 -1.93
N ILE A 57 -1.48 0.02 -2.37
CA ILE A 57 -2.33 0.78 -1.47
C ILE A 57 -3.77 0.30 -1.56
N GLY A 58 -4.37 0.00 -0.42
CA GLY A 58 -5.76 -0.42 -0.35
C GLY A 58 -6.69 0.67 -0.86
N TRP A 59 -7.63 0.31 -1.72
CA TRP A 59 -8.54 1.26 -2.35
C TRP A 59 -9.97 0.98 -1.92
N PRO A 60 -10.57 1.88 -1.13
CA PRO A 60 -11.89 1.63 -0.54
C PRO A 60 -13.02 2.03 -1.49
N PHE A 61 -13.20 1.26 -2.56
CA PHE A 61 -14.34 1.45 -3.45
C PHE A 61 -15.65 1.25 -2.70
N GLU A 62 -16.69 1.95 -3.17
CA GLU A 62 -18.04 1.69 -2.70
C GLU A 62 -18.48 0.28 -3.14
N GLU A 63 -19.55 -0.24 -2.53
CA GLU A 63 -20.01 -1.60 -2.83
C GLU A 63 -20.31 -1.83 -4.31
N ASP A 64 -20.76 -0.80 -5.02
CA ASP A 64 -21.05 -0.88 -6.45
C ASP A 64 -19.81 -0.70 -7.33
N GLY A 65 -18.64 -0.54 -6.73
CA GLY A 65 -17.40 -0.35 -7.47
C GLY A 65 -17.08 1.11 -7.79
N SER A 66 -17.92 2.04 -7.39
CA SER A 66 -17.67 3.45 -7.64
C SER A 66 -16.71 4.03 -6.60
N GLU A 67 -16.19 5.22 -6.90
CA GLU A 67 -15.36 5.96 -5.98
C GLU A 67 -16.18 6.99 -5.23
N GLY A 68 -15.78 7.24 -3.98
CA GLY A 68 -16.48 8.18 -3.10
C GLY A 68 -15.50 8.99 -2.26
N LYS A 69 -15.98 9.48 -1.12
CA LYS A 69 -15.13 10.32 -0.25
C LYS A 69 -13.92 9.57 0.30
N ALA A 70 -14.07 8.28 0.58
CA ALA A 70 -12.97 7.48 1.09
C ALA A 70 -11.86 7.34 0.04
N THR A 71 -12.23 7.08 -1.21
CA THR A 71 -11.25 7.00 -2.28
C THR A 71 -10.59 8.34 -2.54
N GLU A 72 -11.32 9.44 -2.39
CA GLU A 72 -10.76 10.78 -2.56
C GLU A 72 -9.64 11.03 -1.53
N ARG A 73 -9.85 10.65 -0.28
CA ARG A 73 -8.83 10.81 0.76
C ARG A 73 -7.59 9.98 0.45
N VAL A 74 -7.78 8.75 0.04
CA VAL A 74 -6.66 7.87 -0.31
C VAL A 74 -5.95 8.37 -1.55
N GLN A 75 -6.69 8.89 -2.53
CA GLN A 75 -6.09 9.45 -3.74
C GLN A 75 -5.20 10.65 -3.40
N ASN A 76 -5.65 11.52 -2.50
CA ASN A 76 -4.83 12.66 -2.08
C ASN A 76 -3.55 12.18 -1.39
N TYR A 77 -3.65 11.16 -0.57
CA TYR A 77 -2.48 10.60 0.10
C TYR A 77 -1.54 9.93 -0.91
N LEU A 78 -2.10 9.18 -1.86
CA LEU A 78 -1.32 8.57 -2.92
C LEU A 78 -0.55 9.64 -3.72
N ASN A 79 -1.22 10.74 -4.05
CA ASN A 79 -0.58 11.83 -4.79
C ASN A 79 0.58 12.42 -4.00
N ARG A 80 0.42 12.59 -2.70
CA ARG A 80 1.48 13.07 -1.83
C ARG A 80 2.68 12.12 -1.86
N LEU A 81 2.43 10.82 -1.69
CA LEU A 81 3.50 9.83 -1.70
C LEU A 81 4.16 9.73 -3.06
N ALA A 82 3.40 9.80 -4.14
CA ALA A 82 3.96 9.73 -5.48
C ALA A 82 4.89 10.91 -5.77
N ASN A 83 4.57 12.09 -5.26
CA ASN A 83 5.45 13.25 -5.38
C ASN A 83 6.74 13.08 -4.59
N LEU A 84 6.67 12.43 -3.43
CA LEU A 84 7.83 12.21 -2.58
C LEU A 84 8.70 11.05 -3.07
N PHE A 85 8.09 10.07 -3.73
CA PHE A 85 8.78 8.87 -4.21
C PHE A 85 8.51 8.66 -5.70
N PRO A 86 9.04 9.55 -6.55
CA PRO A 86 8.68 9.54 -7.98
C PRO A 86 9.16 8.31 -8.74
N LYS A 87 10.12 7.58 -8.21
CA LYS A 87 10.63 6.37 -8.86
C LYS A 87 9.97 5.09 -8.36
N THR A 88 9.16 5.18 -7.34
CA THR A 88 8.44 4.04 -6.79
C THR A 88 7.12 3.84 -7.54
N ARG A 89 6.80 2.60 -7.86
CA ARG A 89 5.53 2.26 -8.49
C ARG A 89 4.44 2.18 -7.43
N PHE A 90 3.23 2.59 -7.80
CA PHE A 90 2.06 2.52 -6.93
C PHE A 90 0.96 1.73 -7.62
N VAL A 91 0.35 0.81 -6.90
CA VAL A 91 -0.74 -0.03 -7.39
C VAL A 91 -1.89 0.05 -6.40
N LYS A 92 -3.10 0.21 -6.95
CA LYS A 92 -4.33 0.22 -6.14
C LYS A 92 -4.84 -1.20 -5.97
N HIS A 93 -5.32 -1.51 -4.78
CA HIS A 93 -5.94 -2.80 -4.49
C HIS A 93 -7.34 -2.59 -3.94
N ASP A 94 -8.32 -3.29 -4.53
CA ASP A 94 -9.73 -3.19 -4.14
C ASP A 94 -9.95 -3.83 -2.76
N GLU A 95 -10.44 -3.04 -1.81
CA GLU A 95 -10.68 -3.47 -0.42
C GLU A 95 -12.13 -3.87 -0.13
N ARG A 96 -12.96 -4.06 -1.15
CA ARG A 96 -14.37 -4.44 -0.91
C ARG A 96 -14.52 -5.83 -0.31
N TYR A 97 -13.52 -6.68 -0.46
CA TYR A 97 -13.56 -8.05 0.07
C TYR A 97 -13.15 -8.06 1.53
N THR A 98 -13.50 -9.15 2.23
CA THR A 98 -13.04 -9.34 3.60
C THR A 98 -11.52 -9.36 3.63
N THR A 99 -10.96 -9.00 4.79
CA THR A 99 -9.50 -8.93 4.94
C THR A 99 -8.81 -10.21 4.48
N HIS A 100 -9.33 -11.37 4.86
CA HIS A 100 -8.74 -12.64 4.48
C HIS A 100 -8.79 -12.86 2.97
N GLN A 101 -9.93 -12.62 2.36
CA GLN A 101 -10.11 -12.78 0.92
C GLN A 101 -9.28 -11.76 0.14
N ALA A 102 -9.21 -10.54 0.63
CA ALA A 102 -8.42 -9.50 -0.01
C ALA A 102 -6.94 -9.85 -0.03
N ARG A 103 -6.42 -10.36 1.08
CA ARG A 103 -5.02 -10.77 1.16
C ARG A 103 -4.70 -11.91 0.20
N ALA A 104 -5.57 -12.91 0.15
CA ALA A 104 -5.38 -14.03 -0.76
C ALA A 104 -5.41 -13.56 -2.22
N LYS A 105 -6.35 -12.68 -2.56
CA LYS A 105 -6.47 -12.15 -3.90
C LYS A 105 -5.25 -11.33 -4.29
N VAL A 106 -4.78 -10.46 -3.41
CA VAL A 106 -3.63 -9.61 -3.70
C VAL A 106 -2.38 -10.47 -3.88
N ALA A 107 -2.17 -11.45 -3.01
CA ALA A 107 -1.03 -12.34 -3.13
C ALA A 107 -1.08 -13.10 -4.46
N GLN A 108 -2.25 -13.55 -4.87
CA GLN A 108 -2.43 -14.25 -6.13
C GLN A 108 -2.15 -13.34 -7.33
N ASP A 109 -2.67 -12.11 -7.29
CA ASP A 109 -2.46 -11.15 -8.37
C ASP A 109 -0.96 -10.80 -8.50
N ILE A 110 -0.27 -10.62 -7.39
CA ILE A 110 1.16 -10.34 -7.40
C ILE A 110 1.93 -11.54 -7.95
N ALA A 111 1.53 -12.75 -7.59
CA ALA A 111 2.22 -13.96 -8.03
C ALA A 111 2.12 -14.19 -9.54
N VAL A 112 1.04 -13.74 -10.18
CA VAL A 112 0.90 -13.90 -11.63
C VAL A 112 1.53 -12.77 -12.42
N HIS A 113 1.86 -11.69 -11.77
CA HIS A 113 2.53 -10.55 -12.41
C HIS A 113 4.01 -10.57 -12.16
#